data_54b33ee399e3a5808bd991044aae33b9
#
_entry.id   54b33ee399e3a5808bd991044aae33b9
#
_cell.length_a   1.000
_cell.length_b   1.000
_cell.length_c   1.000
_cell.angle_alpha   90.00
_cell.angle_beta   90.00
_cell.angle_gamma   90.00
#
_symmetry.space_group_name_H-M   'P 1'
#
loop_
_entity.id
_entity.type
_entity.pdbx_description
1 polymer ?
#
loop_
_entity_poly.entity_id
_entity_poly.type
_entity_poly.pdbx_seq_one_letter_code
_entity_poly.pdbx_strand_id
1 'polypeptide(L)'
;MTDYDRDVEPAEILQRRLGLSRRRFLGAAATTGVAAAAALSTAPAAAAAPAAQAAPKAVLVPPAKRGIIVYTVRDAIGRDPNSTDLPSGFRDVFLALGDMGYRQIEFAGYNQHANSPGGANLGTAAGAQLLRGWLDDAGLVAQGNHGFIPPSWPLSREDRDEFKRQLEIANILGMQHMGTGGDPSGSPYLADWDEAADKWNAMGTIAQAAGIKLYTHNHHEAYSFLLDKGPLDDQGRPTRSSGQRRLEYFLKISDPKAVWLEMDIFWAHVAQFRYKTYTAPDGSTQTDVFDPLAVVRKQTKRFPLFHAKDGNSNPASADGYDMVPFGEGDIDYQHFFANMGARGYHNPMYEQDNAPGDAAHPEQSLEFAAESYAAMARLRG
;
A
#
# COMPACT_ATOMS: atom_id res chain seq x y z
N MET A 1 12.31 31.46 2.40
CA MET A 1 11.36 30.50 1.86
C MET A 1 11.48 29.28 2.73
N THR A 2 10.46 28.99 3.53
CA THR A 2 10.42 27.83 4.41
C THR A 2 10.05 26.62 3.59
N ASP A 3 10.49 25.41 3.97
CA ASP A 3 10.14 24.14 3.28
C ASP A 3 8.63 23.91 3.08
N TYR A 4 7.81 24.71 3.73
CA TYR A 4 6.35 24.71 3.62
C TYR A 4 5.82 25.22 2.26
N ASP A 5 6.53 26.16 1.62
CA ASP A 5 6.11 26.75 0.34
C ASP A 5 6.43 25.84 -0.88
N ARG A 6 7.34 24.86 -0.71
CA ARG A 6 7.69 23.93 -1.80
C ARG A 6 6.67 22.80 -2.01
N ASP A 7 5.90 22.45 -0.98
CA ASP A 7 4.90 21.34 -1.06
C ASP A 7 3.55 21.79 -1.66
N VAL A 8 3.33 23.10 -1.86
CA VAL A 8 2.06 23.65 -2.40
C VAL A 8 2.14 23.94 -3.90
N GLU A 9 3.31 24.29 -4.41
CA GLU A 9 3.51 24.60 -5.84
C GLU A 9 3.20 23.43 -6.81
N PRO A 10 3.52 22.15 -6.50
CA PRO A 10 3.26 21.05 -7.43
C PRO A 10 1.78 20.87 -7.79
N ALA A 11 0.87 21.11 -6.86
CA ALA A 11 -0.57 20.97 -7.09
C ALA A 11 -1.13 22.00 -8.08
N GLU A 12 -0.61 23.25 -8.07
CA GLU A 12 -1.03 24.29 -9.03
C GLU A 12 -0.48 24.03 -10.43
N ILE A 13 0.72 23.48 -10.55
CA ILE A 13 1.35 23.11 -11.83
C ILE A 13 0.55 21.97 -12.47
N LEU A 14 0.13 21.00 -11.67
CA LEU A 14 -0.68 19.87 -12.10
C LEU A 14 -2.05 20.31 -12.63
N GLN A 15 -2.73 21.24 -11.93
CA GLN A 15 -4.00 21.84 -12.39
C GLN A 15 -3.91 22.46 -13.78
N ARG A 16 -2.79 23.11 -14.09
CA ARG A 16 -2.55 23.72 -15.41
C ARG A 16 -2.29 22.68 -16.50
N ARG A 17 -1.59 21.58 -16.18
CA ARG A 17 -1.22 20.53 -17.15
C ARG A 17 -2.35 19.54 -17.41
N LEU A 18 -3.15 19.20 -16.37
CA LEU A 18 -4.25 18.25 -16.49
C LEU A 18 -5.58 18.90 -16.87
N GLY A 19 -5.64 20.23 -17.05
CA GLY A 19 -6.88 20.95 -17.38
C GLY A 19 -7.93 20.91 -16.26
N LEU A 20 -7.53 20.58 -15.02
CA LEU A 20 -8.44 20.42 -13.88
C LEU A 20 -9.05 21.76 -13.47
N SER A 21 -10.38 21.80 -13.30
CA SER A 21 -11.08 23.04 -12.95
C SER A 21 -10.86 23.43 -11.48
N ARG A 22 -10.46 24.69 -11.21
CA ARG A 22 -10.28 25.26 -9.87
C ARG A 22 -11.46 25.07 -8.92
N ARG A 23 -12.68 24.83 -9.42
CA ARG A 23 -13.88 24.73 -8.59
C ARG A 23 -13.97 23.44 -7.76
N ARG A 24 -13.39 22.33 -8.21
CA ARG A 24 -13.43 21.06 -7.48
C ARG A 24 -12.34 20.98 -6.39
N PHE A 25 -11.19 21.59 -6.65
CA PHE A 25 -10.07 21.59 -5.69
C PHE A 25 -10.30 22.45 -4.43
N LEU A 26 -11.12 23.52 -4.52
CA LEU A 26 -11.42 24.41 -3.40
C LEU A 26 -12.61 23.95 -2.53
N GLY A 27 -13.35 22.93 -2.95
CA GLY A 27 -14.48 22.37 -2.20
C GLY A 27 -14.07 21.62 -0.93
N ALA A 28 -12.90 21.02 -0.90
CA ALA A 28 -12.41 20.23 0.24
C ALA A 28 -11.71 21.05 1.35
N ALA A 29 -11.40 22.35 1.09
CA ALA A 29 -10.68 23.21 2.05
C ALA A 29 -11.59 24.15 2.88
N ALA A 30 -12.90 24.11 2.74
CA ALA A 30 -13.83 25.12 3.28
C ALA A 30 -14.83 24.59 4.32
N THR A 31 -14.38 23.83 5.30
CA THR A 31 -15.18 23.60 6.53
C THR A 31 -14.29 23.52 7.76
N THR A 32 -13.88 24.68 8.29
CA THR A 32 -13.73 24.97 9.73
C THR A 32 -13.23 26.40 9.90
N GLY A 33 -14.12 27.35 9.83
CA GLY A 33 -13.87 28.73 10.21
C GLY A 33 -15.01 29.24 11.06
N VAL A 34 -15.00 28.93 12.36
CA VAL A 34 -15.86 29.61 13.34
C VAL A 34 -15.14 30.85 13.78
N ALA A 35 -15.61 32.02 13.34
CA ALA A 35 -15.19 33.30 13.81
C ALA A 35 -15.85 33.58 15.19
N ALA A 36 -15.06 33.56 16.25
CA ALA A 36 -15.47 34.06 17.55
C ALA A 36 -15.09 35.55 17.66
N ALA A 37 -16.08 36.43 17.73
CA ALA A 37 -15.89 37.82 18.06
C ALA A 37 -15.54 37.97 19.56
N ALA A 38 -14.36 38.47 19.88
CA ALA A 38 -13.96 38.74 21.22
C ALA A 38 -14.20 40.21 21.57
N ALA A 39 -15.00 40.44 22.64
CA ALA A 39 -15.20 41.73 23.23
C ALA A 39 -13.95 42.17 24.06
N LEU A 40 -13.49 43.39 23.86
CA LEU A 40 -12.40 44.03 24.58
C LEU A 40 -12.79 44.31 26.02
N SER A 41 -12.11 43.73 27.00
CA SER A 41 -12.06 44.20 28.37
C SER A 41 -10.60 44.46 28.77
N THR A 42 -10.32 45.70 29.16
CA THR A 42 -9.01 46.15 29.58
C THR A 42 -8.78 45.81 31.06
N ALA A 43 -7.81 44.95 31.34
CA ALA A 43 -7.21 44.82 32.67
C ALA A 43 -5.67 44.73 32.51
N PRO A 44 -4.86 45.23 33.50
CA PRO A 44 -3.42 45.38 33.34
C PRO A 44 -2.71 44.03 33.29
N ALA A 45 -1.82 43.89 32.32
CA ALA A 45 -1.06 42.68 32.07
C ALA A 45 0.02 42.45 33.13
N ALA A 46 -0.11 41.36 33.88
CA ALA A 46 1.04 40.70 34.47
C ALA A 46 1.81 40.00 33.34
N ALA A 47 3.11 40.26 33.25
CA ALA A 47 3.96 39.64 32.24
C ALA A 47 3.95 38.11 32.40
N ALA A 48 3.16 37.43 31.61
CA ALA A 48 3.23 35.96 31.46
C ALA A 48 4.55 35.59 30.79
N ALA A 49 5.30 34.69 31.40
CA ALA A 49 6.43 34.06 30.76
C ALA A 49 6.01 33.47 29.39
N PRO A 50 6.84 33.59 28.34
CA PRO A 50 6.47 33.02 27.02
C PRO A 50 6.21 31.54 27.18
N ALA A 51 5.00 31.11 26.83
CA ALA A 51 4.69 29.70 26.77
C ALA A 51 5.70 29.04 25.82
N ALA A 52 6.41 28.03 26.31
CA ALA A 52 7.33 27.27 25.50
C ALA A 52 6.57 26.76 24.27
N GLN A 53 6.92 27.25 23.09
CA GLN A 53 6.34 26.75 21.84
C GLN A 53 6.66 25.27 21.77
N ALA A 54 5.62 24.43 21.69
CA ALA A 54 5.80 23.00 21.46
C ALA A 54 6.63 22.81 20.18
N ALA A 55 7.65 21.97 20.27
CA ALA A 55 8.47 21.64 19.10
C ALA A 55 7.56 21.18 17.94
N PRO A 56 7.83 21.59 16.71
CA PRO A 56 7.00 21.18 15.58
C PRO A 56 6.99 19.65 15.47
N LYS A 57 5.80 19.07 15.34
CA LYS A 57 5.66 17.62 15.16
C LYS A 57 6.40 17.17 13.91
N ALA A 58 7.13 16.08 14.01
CA ALA A 58 7.93 15.57 12.88
C ALA A 58 7.05 14.99 11.77
N VAL A 59 7.51 15.10 10.52
CA VAL A 59 6.86 14.46 9.36
C VAL A 59 6.92 12.94 9.50
N LEU A 60 5.79 12.25 9.43
CA LEU A 60 5.73 10.80 9.57
C LEU A 60 6.13 10.08 8.27
N VAL A 61 5.71 10.61 7.11
CA VAL A 61 6.09 10.09 5.79
C VAL A 61 6.93 11.14 5.06
N PRO A 62 8.26 11.05 5.14
CA PRO A 62 9.15 12.01 4.46
C PRO A 62 8.94 12.01 2.94
N PRO A 63 9.19 13.11 2.21
CA PRO A 63 9.00 13.19 0.76
C PRO A 63 9.61 12.02 -0.02
N ALA A 64 10.84 11.61 0.31
CA ALA A 64 11.51 10.49 -0.34
C ALA A 64 10.85 9.11 -0.11
N LYS A 65 9.88 9.03 0.81
CA LYS A 65 9.18 7.78 1.18
C LYS A 65 7.72 7.76 0.72
N ARG A 66 7.22 8.81 0.08
CA ARG A 66 5.84 8.85 -0.42
C ARG A 66 5.78 8.07 -1.72
N GLY A 67 5.14 6.92 -1.67
CA GLY A 67 5.02 5.98 -2.78
C GLY A 67 3.58 5.78 -3.23
N ILE A 68 3.43 5.18 -4.40
CA ILE A 68 2.17 4.75 -4.98
C ILE A 68 2.36 3.44 -5.74
N ILE A 69 1.41 2.51 -5.62
CA ILE A 69 1.35 1.36 -6.52
C ILE A 69 0.60 1.75 -7.79
N VAL A 70 1.15 1.39 -8.94
CA VAL A 70 0.57 1.74 -10.25
C VAL A 70 -0.80 1.09 -10.52
N TYR A 71 -1.20 0.09 -9.72
CA TYR A 71 -2.55 -0.47 -9.79
C TYR A 71 -3.64 0.58 -9.57
N THR A 72 -3.38 1.56 -8.74
CA THR A 72 -4.28 2.69 -8.47
C THR A 72 -4.60 3.48 -9.75
N VAL A 73 -3.63 3.67 -10.61
CA VAL A 73 -3.73 4.46 -11.86
C VAL A 73 -3.68 3.58 -13.12
N ARG A 74 -4.10 2.31 -12.99
CA ARG A 74 -4.06 1.31 -14.08
C ARG A 74 -4.90 1.70 -15.30
N ASP A 75 -5.99 2.45 -15.11
CA ASP A 75 -6.79 3.01 -16.18
C ASP A 75 -6.00 4.01 -17.03
N ALA A 76 -5.24 4.91 -16.40
CA ALA A 76 -4.36 5.83 -17.09
C ALA A 76 -3.23 5.10 -17.84
N ILE A 77 -2.63 4.07 -17.24
CA ILE A 77 -1.60 3.24 -17.90
C ILE A 77 -2.19 2.45 -19.08
N GLY A 78 -3.39 1.92 -18.92
CA GLY A 78 -4.11 1.17 -19.95
C GLY A 78 -4.81 2.02 -21.02
N ARG A 79 -4.80 3.36 -20.88
CA ARG A 79 -5.48 4.29 -21.78
C ARG A 79 -4.78 4.36 -23.15
N ASP A 80 -5.59 4.37 -24.23
CA ASP A 80 -5.05 4.66 -25.57
C ASP A 80 -4.58 6.12 -25.65
N PRO A 81 -3.30 6.39 -25.90
CA PRO A 81 -2.77 7.76 -26.02
C PRO A 81 -3.41 8.57 -27.16
N ASN A 82 -4.10 7.91 -28.11
CA ASN A 82 -4.80 8.58 -29.19
C ASN A 82 -6.25 8.94 -28.85
N SER A 83 -6.76 8.53 -27.69
CA SER A 83 -8.18 8.73 -27.31
C SER A 83 -8.41 10.02 -26.50
N THR A 84 -7.39 10.61 -25.93
CA THR A 84 -7.49 11.75 -24.99
C THR A 84 -6.16 12.47 -24.83
N ASP A 85 -6.18 13.72 -24.37
CA ASP A 85 -4.99 14.50 -24.02
C ASP A 85 -4.49 14.21 -22.58
N LEU A 86 -5.12 13.28 -21.86
CA LEU A 86 -4.70 12.90 -20.52
C LEU A 86 -3.46 12.00 -20.54
N PRO A 87 -2.65 11.94 -19.46
CA PRO A 87 -1.52 11.02 -19.36
C PRO A 87 -1.92 9.58 -19.68
N SER A 88 -1.11 8.91 -20.52
CA SER A 88 -1.39 7.57 -21.04
C SER A 88 -0.13 6.73 -21.13
N GLY A 89 -0.22 5.46 -20.70
CA GLY A 89 0.96 4.57 -20.62
C GLY A 89 1.91 4.94 -19.47
N PHE A 90 2.90 4.09 -19.24
CA PHE A 90 3.82 4.27 -18.10
C PHE A 90 4.58 5.58 -18.14
N ARG A 91 5.09 5.99 -19.31
CA ARG A 91 5.93 7.17 -19.43
C ARG A 91 5.23 8.43 -18.93
N ASP A 92 4.05 8.72 -19.46
CA ASP A 92 3.34 9.97 -19.15
C ASP A 92 2.75 9.93 -17.73
N VAL A 93 2.30 8.75 -17.28
CA VAL A 93 1.82 8.55 -15.91
C VAL A 93 2.96 8.75 -14.90
N PHE A 94 4.18 8.24 -15.16
CA PHE A 94 5.33 8.49 -14.29
C PHE A 94 5.68 9.97 -14.19
N LEU A 95 5.68 10.70 -15.30
CA LEU A 95 5.90 12.15 -15.28
C LEU A 95 4.84 12.85 -14.42
N ALA A 96 3.56 12.49 -14.60
CA ALA A 96 2.47 13.05 -13.79
C ALA A 96 2.66 12.77 -12.29
N LEU A 97 2.97 11.52 -11.91
CA LEU A 97 3.20 11.14 -10.51
C LEU A 97 4.44 11.83 -9.91
N GLY A 98 5.53 11.96 -10.69
CA GLY A 98 6.72 12.71 -10.29
C GLY A 98 6.44 14.20 -10.05
N ASP A 99 5.64 14.82 -10.93
CA ASP A 99 5.19 16.21 -10.81
C ASP A 99 4.26 16.42 -9.58
N MET A 100 3.43 15.42 -9.21
CA MET A 100 2.65 15.42 -7.96
C MET A 100 3.53 15.41 -6.71
N GLY A 101 4.75 14.91 -6.83
CA GLY A 101 5.71 14.82 -5.73
C GLY A 101 6.01 13.40 -5.27
N TYR A 102 5.36 12.37 -5.77
CA TYR A 102 5.74 10.98 -5.49
C TYR A 102 7.21 10.73 -5.80
N ARG A 103 7.82 9.83 -5.05
CA ARG A 103 9.24 9.46 -5.23
C ARG A 103 9.44 7.96 -5.31
N GLN A 104 8.43 7.17 -4.96
CA GLN A 104 8.51 5.72 -4.99
C GLN A 104 7.34 5.15 -5.79
N ILE A 105 7.64 4.11 -6.58
CA ILE A 105 6.66 3.37 -7.36
C ILE A 105 6.74 1.90 -6.94
N GLU A 106 5.59 1.30 -6.80
CA GLU A 106 5.41 -0.13 -6.81
C GLU A 106 4.67 -0.53 -8.10
N PHE A 107 5.18 -1.56 -8.77
CA PHE A 107 4.54 -2.08 -9.97
C PHE A 107 3.45 -3.11 -9.63
N ALA A 108 2.47 -3.22 -10.52
CA ALA A 108 1.46 -4.29 -10.57
C ALA A 108 1.50 -4.94 -11.96
N GLY A 109 2.69 -5.43 -12.33
CA GLY A 109 2.99 -5.89 -13.68
C GLY A 109 3.42 -4.75 -14.61
N TYR A 110 3.65 -5.10 -15.89
CA TYR A 110 4.34 -4.24 -16.87
C TYR A 110 3.53 -4.05 -18.17
N ASN A 111 2.24 -4.22 -18.10
CA ASN A 111 1.35 -4.07 -19.27
C ASN A 111 0.79 -2.65 -19.35
N GLN A 112 0.72 -2.13 -20.57
CA GLN A 112 0.12 -0.83 -20.91
C GLN A 112 -0.64 -0.93 -22.25
N HIS A 113 -1.21 0.19 -22.70
CA HIS A 113 -1.86 0.22 -24.01
C HIS A 113 -0.86 -0.02 -25.15
N ALA A 114 -1.27 -0.76 -26.19
CA ALA A 114 -0.38 -1.14 -27.30
C ALA A 114 0.16 0.06 -28.11
N ASN A 115 -0.59 1.15 -28.15
CA ASN A 115 -0.19 2.39 -28.83
C ASN A 115 0.74 3.28 -27.97
N SER A 116 0.96 2.92 -26.70
CA SER A 116 1.90 3.66 -25.82
C SER A 116 3.34 3.39 -26.22
N PRO A 117 4.27 4.33 -25.97
CA PRO A 117 5.70 4.13 -26.23
C PRO A 117 6.21 2.83 -25.60
N GLY A 118 6.94 2.02 -26.38
CA GLY A 118 7.46 0.72 -25.95
C GLY A 118 6.50 -0.47 -26.17
N GLY A 119 5.25 -0.24 -26.59
CA GLY A 119 4.26 -1.27 -26.88
C GLY A 119 3.55 -1.83 -25.65
N ALA A 120 2.79 -2.90 -25.82
CA ALA A 120 1.85 -3.41 -24.82
C ALA A 120 2.50 -4.04 -23.57
N ASN A 121 3.65 -4.70 -23.73
CA ASN A 121 4.29 -5.47 -22.66
C ASN A 121 5.75 -5.07 -22.49
N LEU A 122 6.05 -4.49 -21.33
CA LEU A 122 7.39 -4.07 -20.93
C LEU A 122 8.06 -5.06 -19.95
N GLY A 123 7.48 -6.25 -19.75
CA GLY A 123 7.99 -7.32 -18.89
C GLY A 123 9.15 -8.10 -19.48
N THR A 124 10.04 -7.46 -20.23
CA THR A 124 11.28 -8.00 -20.79
C THR A 124 12.48 -7.18 -20.31
N ALA A 125 13.69 -7.68 -20.45
CA ALA A 125 14.88 -6.92 -20.09
C ALA A 125 14.98 -5.57 -20.83
N ALA A 126 14.65 -5.54 -22.13
CA ALA A 126 14.61 -4.32 -22.92
C ALA A 126 13.48 -3.37 -22.47
N GLY A 127 12.30 -3.89 -22.16
CA GLY A 127 11.19 -3.12 -21.61
C GLY A 127 11.50 -2.55 -20.23
N ALA A 128 12.16 -3.32 -19.37
CA ALA A 128 12.62 -2.86 -18.06
C ALA A 128 13.64 -1.71 -18.17
N GLN A 129 14.53 -1.75 -19.17
CA GLN A 129 15.45 -0.62 -19.43
C GLN A 129 14.72 0.65 -19.85
N LEU A 130 13.65 0.53 -20.67
CA LEU A 130 12.79 1.68 -21.01
C LEU A 130 12.08 2.24 -19.78
N LEU A 131 11.45 1.36 -18.99
CA LEU A 131 10.79 1.76 -17.73
C LEU A 131 11.76 2.42 -16.76
N ARG A 132 12.99 1.90 -16.66
CA ARG A 132 14.03 2.50 -15.82
C ARG A 132 14.36 3.93 -16.26
N GLY A 133 14.55 4.14 -17.56
CA GLY A 133 14.81 5.48 -18.11
C GLY A 133 13.67 6.45 -17.81
N TRP A 134 12.41 6.03 -17.96
CA TRP A 134 11.24 6.87 -17.65
C TRP A 134 11.06 7.17 -16.16
N LEU A 135 11.42 6.21 -15.28
CA LEU A 135 11.48 6.47 -13.85
C LEU A 135 12.52 7.53 -13.51
N ASP A 136 13.73 7.42 -14.10
CA ASP A 136 14.80 8.39 -13.88
C ASP A 136 14.41 9.79 -14.39
N ASP A 137 13.78 9.90 -15.57
CA ASP A 137 13.25 11.15 -16.12
C ASP A 137 12.19 11.80 -15.22
N ALA A 138 11.37 10.98 -14.53
CA ALA A 138 10.33 11.44 -13.62
C ALA A 138 10.82 11.66 -12.17
N GLY A 139 12.08 11.33 -11.85
CA GLY A 139 12.62 11.39 -10.50
C GLY A 139 12.00 10.38 -9.53
N LEU A 140 11.59 9.22 -10.06
CA LEU A 140 10.95 8.13 -9.33
C LEU A 140 11.90 6.95 -9.13
N VAL A 141 11.68 6.17 -8.08
CA VAL A 141 12.42 4.95 -7.76
C VAL A 141 11.45 3.77 -7.64
N ALA A 142 11.73 2.68 -8.33
CA ALA A 142 10.98 1.43 -8.16
C ALA A 142 11.33 0.78 -6.82
N GLN A 143 10.34 0.50 -5.97
CA GLN A 143 10.52 -0.16 -4.68
C GLN A 143 10.17 -1.64 -4.72
N GLY A 144 9.14 -2.01 -5.47
CA GLY A 144 8.64 -3.36 -5.54
C GLY A 144 7.77 -3.62 -6.77
N ASN A 145 7.30 -4.86 -6.87
CA ASN A 145 6.35 -5.29 -7.89
C ASN A 145 5.49 -6.43 -7.36
N HIS A 146 4.18 -6.33 -7.54
CA HIS A 146 3.27 -7.47 -7.51
C HIS A 146 3.52 -8.31 -8.77
N GLY A 147 4.52 -9.19 -8.70
CA GLY A 147 5.03 -9.96 -9.81
C GLY A 147 4.61 -11.41 -9.80
N PHE A 148 5.35 -12.20 -10.55
CA PHE A 148 5.13 -13.64 -10.68
C PHE A 148 5.61 -14.38 -9.43
N ILE A 149 4.71 -15.14 -8.83
CA ILE A 149 5.02 -16.15 -7.82
C ILE A 149 4.78 -17.52 -8.43
N PRO A 150 5.79 -18.41 -8.46
CA PRO A 150 5.64 -19.77 -9.00
C PRO A 150 4.40 -20.47 -8.46
N PRO A 151 3.54 -21.06 -9.29
CA PRO A 151 2.36 -21.80 -8.83
C PRO A 151 2.71 -23.17 -8.25
N SER A 152 3.77 -23.84 -8.76
CA SER A 152 4.11 -25.20 -8.35
C SER A 152 4.86 -25.27 -7.01
N TRP A 153 4.63 -26.35 -6.30
CA TRP A 153 5.45 -26.77 -5.17
C TRP A 153 5.54 -28.29 -5.09
N PRO A 154 6.73 -28.91 -5.03
CA PRO A 154 8.05 -28.27 -5.17
C PRO A 154 8.22 -27.49 -6.48
N LEU A 155 9.08 -26.45 -6.45
CA LEU A 155 9.32 -25.59 -7.60
C LEU A 155 9.75 -26.39 -8.87
N SER A 156 8.97 -26.31 -9.95
CA SER A 156 9.38 -26.84 -11.25
C SER A 156 10.62 -26.10 -11.79
N ARG A 157 11.26 -26.66 -12.80
CA ARG A 157 12.39 -25.98 -13.45
C ARG A 157 11.91 -24.72 -14.18
N GLU A 158 10.81 -24.82 -14.90
CA GLU A 158 10.20 -23.75 -15.66
C GLU A 158 9.80 -22.57 -14.76
N ASP A 159 9.14 -22.86 -13.64
CA ASP A 159 8.76 -21.86 -12.64
C ASP A 159 9.97 -21.17 -12.01
N ARG A 160 11.01 -21.95 -11.71
CA ARG A 160 12.25 -21.40 -11.16
C ARG A 160 12.97 -20.50 -12.16
N ASP A 161 13.00 -20.87 -13.42
CA ASP A 161 13.65 -20.10 -14.48
C ASP A 161 12.85 -18.81 -14.76
N GLU A 162 11.49 -18.87 -14.74
CA GLU A 162 10.64 -17.67 -14.82
C GLU A 162 10.86 -16.75 -13.63
N PHE A 163 10.86 -17.28 -12.41
CA PHE A 163 11.10 -16.50 -11.21
C PHE A 163 12.44 -15.76 -11.26
N LYS A 164 13.50 -16.41 -11.75
CA LYS A 164 14.80 -15.75 -11.94
C LYS A 164 14.77 -14.64 -12.97
N ARG A 165 14.02 -14.81 -14.09
CA ARG A 165 13.83 -13.72 -15.06
C ARG A 165 13.12 -12.53 -14.45
N GLN A 166 12.12 -12.74 -13.60
CA GLN A 166 11.45 -11.65 -12.89
C GLN A 166 12.38 -10.93 -11.92
N LEU A 167 13.26 -11.66 -11.24
CA LEU A 167 14.31 -11.07 -10.39
C LEU A 167 15.34 -10.25 -11.21
N GLU A 168 15.67 -10.68 -12.43
CA GLU A 168 16.52 -9.91 -13.36
C GLU A 168 15.84 -8.58 -13.75
N ILE A 169 14.56 -8.60 -14.10
CA ILE A 169 13.78 -7.41 -14.39
C ILE A 169 13.76 -6.48 -13.18
N ALA A 170 13.52 -6.99 -11.98
CA ALA A 170 13.55 -6.23 -10.75
C ALA A 170 14.91 -5.54 -10.53
N ASN A 171 16.00 -6.22 -10.80
CA ASN A 171 17.36 -5.67 -10.72
C ASN A 171 17.62 -4.57 -11.77
N ILE A 172 17.18 -4.73 -13.01
CA ILE A 172 17.28 -3.69 -14.06
C ILE A 172 16.52 -2.44 -13.61
N LEU A 173 15.33 -2.59 -13.02
CA LEU A 173 14.52 -1.50 -12.49
C LEU A 173 15.08 -0.89 -11.20
N GLY A 174 16.06 -1.54 -10.57
CA GLY A 174 16.68 -1.09 -9.32
C GLY A 174 15.78 -1.32 -8.10
N MET A 175 14.86 -2.26 -8.18
CA MET A 175 13.99 -2.62 -7.07
C MET A 175 14.76 -3.26 -5.91
N GLN A 176 14.32 -2.99 -4.69
CA GLN A 176 14.81 -3.68 -3.49
C GLN A 176 13.93 -4.87 -3.10
N HIS A 177 12.69 -4.91 -3.58
CA HIS A 177 11.69 -5.88 -3.20
C HIS A 177 10.98 -6.43 -4.44
N MET A 178 10.54 -7.68 -4.36
CA MET A 178 9.62 -8.30 -5.32
C MET A 178 8.69 -9.25 -4.56
N GLY A 179 7.45 -9.31 -4.95
CA GLY A 179 6.46 -10.13 -4.26
C GLY A 179 5.20 -10.39 -5.08
N THR A 180 4.09 -10.43 -4.39
CA THR A 180 2.76 -10.66 -4.98
C THR A 180 1.72 -9.77 -4.32
N GLY A 181 0.63 -9.48 -5.03
CA GLY A 181 -0.57 -8.84 -4.48
C GLY A 181 -1.52 -9.82 -3.75
N GLY A 182 -1.09 -11.03 -3.45
CA GLY A 182 -1.92 -12.04 -2.80
C GLY A 182 -1.32 -12.60 -1.53
N ASP A 183 -2.15 -13.33 -0.79
CA ASP A 183 -1.79 -14.03 0.43
C ASP A 183 -0.83 -15.21 0.16
N PRO A 184 -0.02 -15.64 1.15
CA PRO A 184 0.83 -16.82 1.00
C PRO A 184 0.04 -18.10 0.69
N SER A 185 -1.16 -18.22 1.27
CA SER A 185 -2.13 -19.30 1.04
C SER A 185 -3.56 -18.78 1.21
N GLY A 186 -4.46 -19.22 0.34
CA GLY A 186 -5.91 -18.97 0.48
C GLY A 186 -6.61 -19.96 1.42
N SER A 187 -5.92 -21.01 1.87
CA SER A 187 -6.51 -22.11 2.66
C SER A 187 -6.76 -21.72 4.12
N PRO A 188 -7.81 -22.24 4.76
CA PRO A 188 -7.98 -22.13 6.20
C PRO A 188 -7.19 -23.16 7.02
N TYR A 189 -6.54 -24.15 6.39
CA TYR A 189 -5.93 -25.29 7.08
C TYR A 189 -4.45 -25.11 7.35
N LEU A 190 -4.01 -25.50 8.53
CA LEU A 190 -2.64 -25.31 9.01
C LEU A 190 -1.60 -25.96 8.07
N ALA A 191 -1.85 -27.17 7.58
CA ALA A 191 -0.92 -27.90 6.70
C ALA A 191 -0.61 -27.14 5.40
N ASP A 192 -1.58 -26.42 4.84
CA ASP A 192 -1.39 -25.65 3.62
C ASP A 192 -0.54 -24.38 3.88
N TRP A 193 -0.57 -23.86 5.11
CA TRP A 193 0.29 -22.76 5.52
C TRP A 193 1.72 -23.21 5.83
N ASP A 194 1.91 -24.46 6.32
CA ASP A 194 3.22 -25.08 6.45
C ASP A 194 3.87 -25.23 5.06
N GLU A 195 3.14 -25.79 4.10
CA GLU A 195 3.60 -25.93 2.72
C GLU A 195 3.91 -24.55 2.08
N ALA A 196 3.04 -23.58 2.29
CA ALA A 196 3.27 -22.20 1.83
C ALA A 196 4.58 -21.62 2.43
N ALA A 197 4.83 -21.82 3.71
CA ALA A 197 6.06 -21.34 4.34
C ALA A 197 7.33 -21.99 3.75
N ASP A 198 7.31 -23.30 3.50
CA ASP A 198 8.41 -24.02 2.85
C ASP A 198 8.68 -23.46 1.45
N LYS A 199 7.62 -23.27 0.66
CA LYS A 199 7.70 -22.66 -0.67
C LYS A 199 8.28 -21.24 -0.63
N TRP A 200 7.74 -20.39 0.25
CA TRP A 200 8.17 -19.00 0.38
C TRP A 200 9.62 -18.90 0.88
N ASN A 201 10.05 -19.75 1.80
CA ASN A 201 11.44 -19.81 2.28
C ASN A 201 12.40 -20.20 1.13
N ALA A 202 12.01 -21.18 0.32
CA ALA A 202 12.82 -21.60 -0.84
C ALA A 202 12.93 -20.48 -1.90
N MET A 203 11.82 -19.83 -2.24
CA MET A 203 11.81 -18.69 -3.15
C MET A 203 12.59 -17.50 -2.58
N GLY A 204 12.43 -17.21 -1.30
CA GLY A 204 13.15 -16.15 -0.61
C GLY A 204 14.66 -16.33 -0.66
N THR A 205 15.13 -17.58 -0.57
CA THR A 205 16.55 -17.92 -0.75
C THR A 205 17.04 -17.59 -2.16
N ILE A 206 16.23 -17.89 -3.20
CA ILE A 206 16.56 -17.56 -4.60
C ILE A 206 16.58 -16.04 -4.80
N ALA A 207 15.58 -15.33 -4.28
CA ALA A 207 15.49 -13.86 -4.38
C ALA A 207 16.67 -13.18 -3.67
N GLN A 208 17.03 -13.65 -2.49
CA GLN A 208 18.16 -13.15 -1.70
C GLN A 208 19.49 -13.31 -2.43
N ALA A 209 19.71 -14.43 -3.14
CA ALA A 209 20.89 -14.63 -3.98
C ALA A 209 20.97 -13.61 -5.14
N ALA A 210 19.84 -13.05 -5.57
CA ALA A 210 19.75 -11.97 -6.54
C ALA A 210 19.79 -10.56 -5.91
N GLY A 211 19.95 -10.45 -4.58
CA GLY A 211 19.95 -9.17 -3.86
C GLY A 211 18.56 -8.56 -3.63
N ILE A 212 17.48 -9.32 -3.88
CA ILE A 212 16.09 -8.88 -3.77
C ILE A 212 15.47 -9.47 -2.49
N LYS A 213 14.67 -8.68 -1.80
CA LYS A 213 13.80 -9.13 -0.70
C LYS A 213 12.48 -9.62 -1.26
N LEU A 214 12.16 -10.88 -1.01
CA LEU A 214 10.85 -11.44 -1.37
C LEU A 214 9.81 -11.05 -0.32
N TYR A 215 8.67 -10.49 -0.73
CA TYR A 215 7.57 -10.17 0.16
C TYR A 215 6.26 -10.81 -0.31
N THR A 216 5.34 -11.03 0.62
CA THR A 216 3.94 -11.34 0.37
C THR A 216 3.09 -10.17 0.79
N HIS A 217 2.01 -9.93 0.08
CA HIS A 217 0.94 -9.01 0.43
C HIS A 217 -0.18 -9.75 1.16
N ASN A 218 -1.19 -9.03 1.64
CA ASN A 218 -2.36 -9.63 2.26
C ASN A 218 -3.65 -8.88 1.92
N HIS A 219 -4.73 -9.67 1.80
CA HIS A 219 -6.10 -9.20 1.96
C HIS A 219 -6.64 -9.60 3.33
N HIS A 220 -7.92 -9.31 3.60
CA HIS A 220 -8.49 -9.53 4.93
C HIS A 220 -8.50 -11.00 5.35
N GLU A 221 -8.62 -11.95 4.39
CA GLU A 221 -8.67 -13.40 4.67
C GLU A 221 -7.43 -13.93 5.36
N ALA A 222 -6.25 -13.36 5.09
CA ALA A 222 -5.00 -13.75 5.74
C ALA A 222 -5.02 -13.56 7.26
N TYR A 223 -5.87 -12.68 7.76
CA TYR A 223 -6.02 -12.43 9.20
C TYR A 223 -7.16 -13.21 9.85
N SER A 224 -7.87 -14.06 9.11
CA SER A 224 -8.84 -15.01 9.68
C SER A 224 -8.13 -16.12 10.46
N PHE A 225 -8.89 -16.96 11.12
CA PHE A 225 -8.35 -18.02 11.98
C PHE A 225 -8.03 -19.30 11.21
N LEU A 226 -6.94 -19.98 11.58
CA LEU A 226 -6.64 -21.33 11.12
C LEU A 226 -7.66 -22.32 11.66
N LEU A 227 -8.02 -23.29 10.83
CA LEU A 227 -8.70 -24.51 11.26
C LEU A 227 -7.64 -25.57 11.55
N ASP A 228 -7.34 -25.77 12.83
CA ASP A 228 -6.22 -26.61 13.31
C ASP A 228 -6.61 -27.56 14.43
N LYS A 229 -7.87 -27.56 14.87
CA LYS A 229 -8.38 -28.30 16.02
C LYS A 229 -9.79 -28.84 15.79
N GLY A 230 -10.28 -29.61 16.78
CA GLY A 230 -11.65 -30.09 16.88
C GLY A 230 -11.94 -31.34 16.07
N PRO A 231 -13.22 -31.70 15.90
CA PRO A 231 -13.62 -32.81 15.08
C PRO A 231 -13.25 -32.59 13.61
N LEU A 232 -13.05 -33.71 12.93
CA LEU A 232 -12.73 -33.68 11.50
C LEU A 232 -14.02 -33.67 10.67
N ASP A 233 -13.98 -33.02 9.52
CA ASP A 233 -15.02 -33.11 8.50
C ASP A 233 -14.93 -34.44 7.72
N ASP A 234 -15.84 -34.63 6.76
CA ASP A 234 -15.88 -35.85 5.92
C ASP A 234 -14.62 -36.04 5.05
N GLN A 235 -13.78 -35.01 4.93
CA GLN A 235 -12.51 -35.05 4.22
C GLN A 235 -11.31 -35.20 5.17
N GLY A 236 -11.57 -35.42 6.46
CA GLY A 236 -10.53 -35.58 7.48
C GLY A 236 -9.85 -34.29 7.90
N ARG A 237 -10.46 -33.12 7.69
CA ARG A 237 -9.89 -31.81 7.98
C ARG A 237 -10.49 -31.20 9.25
N PRO A 238 -9.68 -30.49 10.06
CA PRO A 238 -10.15 -29.82 11.28
C PRO A 238 -11.25 -28.79 11.00
N THR A 239 -12.24 -28.69 11.90
CA THR A 239 -13.37 -27.77 11.76
C THR A 239 -13.39 -26.65 12.78
N ARG A 240 -12.41 -26.58 13.68
CA ARG A 240 -12.30 -25.60 14.76
C ARG A 240 -10.92 -24.98 14.82
N SER A 241 -10.80 -23.91 15.61
CA SER A 241 -9.56 -23.12 15.69
C SER A 241 -9.02 -23.11 17.13
N SER A 242 -7.68 -23.10 17.24
CA SER A 242 -6.99 -22.76 18.50
C SER A 242 -7.00 -21.25 18.80
N GLY A 243 -7.54 -20.41 17.89
CA GLY A 243 -7.43 -18.96 17.93
C GLY A 243 -6.20 -18.41 17.21
N GLN A 244 -5.41 -19.27 16.57
CA GLN A 244 -4.25 -18.83 15.78
C GLN A 244 -4.70 -18.22 14.45
N ARG A 245 -4.26 -16.99 14.16
CA ARG A 245 -4.51 -16.35 12.87
C ARG A 245 -3.51 -16.81 11.81
N ARG A 246 -3.97 -16.92 10.55
CA ARG A 246 -3.23 -17.49 9.42
C ARG A 246 -1.91 -16.75 9.17
N LEU A 247 -1.94 -15.44 8.96
CA LEU A 247 -0.74 -14.67 8.66
C LEU A 247 0.21 -14.55 9.86
N GLU A 248 -0.31 -14.49 11.11
CA GLU A 248 0.54 -14.51 12.30
C GLU A 248 1.26 -15.87 12.45
N TYR A 249 0.59 -16.95 12.07
CA TYR A 249 1.22 -18.28 11.99
C TYR A 249 2.32 -18.29 10.93
N PHE A 250 2.04 -17.83 9.71
CA PHE A 250 3.02 -17.73 8.64
C PHE A 250 4.24 -16.90 9.05
N LEU A 251 4.04 -15.76 9.71
CA LEU A 251 5.12 -14.93 10.25
C LEU A 251 6.00 -15.69 11.24
N LYS A 252 5.42 -16.60 12.01
CA LYS A 252 6.12 -17.41 13.02
C LYS A 252 6.99 -18.49 12.39
N ILE A 253 6.51 -19.14 11.32
CA ILE A 253 7.15 -20.31 10.72
C ILE A 253 8.02 -19.98 9.50
N SER A 254 7.81 -18.86 8.82
CA SER A 254 8.64 -18.43 7.70
C SER A 254 9.96 -17.81 8.17
N ASP A 255 11.04 -18.01 7.39
CA ASP A 255 12.36 -17.47 7.69
C ASP A 255 12.37 -15.93 7.62
N PRO A 256 12.63 -15.22 8.74
CA PRO A 256 12.65 -13.77 8.77
C PRO A 256 13.81 -13.14 7.98
N LYS A 257 14.74 -13.93 7.48
CA LYS A 257 15.83 -13.47 6.61
C LYS A 257 15.53 -13.66 5.13
N ALA A 258 14.54 -14.49 4.80
CA ALA A 258 14.20 -14.86 3.43
C ALA A 258 12.86 -14.25 2.96
N VAL A 259 11.91 -14.06 3.89
CA VAL A 259 10.54 -13.63 3.57
C VAL A 259 10.16 -12.38 4.36
N TRP A 260 9.67 -11.37 3.67
CA TRP A 260 9.12 -10.12 4.22
C TRP A 260 7.62 -10.04 3.93
N LEU A 261 6.98 -9.01 4.46
CA LEU A 261 5.56 -8.74 4.27
C LEU A 261 5.36 -7.29 3.86
N GLU A 262 4.42 -7.10 2.97
CA GLU A 262 3.75 -5.84 2.73
C GLU A 262 2.38 -5.91 3.38
N MET A 263 2.16 -5.16 4.47
CA MET A 263 0.84 -5.11 5.07
C MET A 263 -0.03 -4.11 4.32
N ASP A 264 -1.14 -4.58 3.80
CA ASP A 264 -2.25 -3.70 3.47
C ASP A 264 -3.01 -3.32 4.73
N ILE A 265 -2.92 -2.04 5.11
CA ILE A 265 -3.47 -1.54 6.37
C ILE A 265 -5.00 -1.49 6.31
N PHE A 266 -5.60 -1.17 5.17
CA PHE A 266 -7.05 -1.17 5.00
C PHE A 266 -7.62 -2.58 5.14
N TRP A 267 -7.08 -3.57 4.42
CA TRP A 267 -7.54 -4.95 4.52
C TRP A 267 -7.30 -5.55 5.91
N ALA A 268 -6.29 -5.09 6.63
CA ALA A 268 -6.09 -5.45 8.03
C ALA A 268 -7.21 -4.89 8.94
N HIS A 269 -7.72 -3.68 8.67
CA HIS A 269 -8.89 -3.11 9.36
C HIS A 269 -10.19 -3.80 8.98
N VAL A 270 -10.37 -4.17 7.71
CA VAL A 270 -11.48 -5.03 7.26
C VAL A 270 -11.46 -6.36 8.03
N ALA A 271 -10.31 -6.97 8.21
CA ALA A 271 -10.16 -8.19 8.99
C ALA A 271 -10.54 -8.00 10.46
N GLN A 272 -10.20 -6.86 11.05
CA GLN A 272 -10.61 -6.48 12.41
C GLN A 272 -12.14 -6.41 12.54
N PHE A 273 -12.83 -5.99 11.50
CA PHE A 273 -14.29 -5.97 11.44
C PHE A 273 -14.89 -7.37 11.18
N ARG A 274 -14.36 -8.14 10.21
CA ARG A 274 -14.96 -9.40 9.73
C ARG A 274 -14.64 -10.60 10.60
N TYR A 275 -13.44 -10.69 11.18
CA TYR A 275 -12.95 -11.89 11.88
C TYR A 275 -12.75 -11.64 13.36
N LYS A 276 -13.87 -11.36 14.06
CA LYS A 276 -13.89 -11.09 15.52
C LYS A 276 -14.07 -12.36 16.35
N THR A 277 -14.57 -13.45 15.76
CA THR A 277 -14.94 -14.65 16.49
C THR A 277 -14.48 -15.91 15.79
N TYR A 278 -14.24 -16.97 16.56
CA TYR A 278 -13.94 -18.31 16.07
C TYR A 278 -14.57 -19.37 16.98
N THR A 279 -14.70 -20.59 16.45
CA THR A 279 -15.15 -21.75 17.24
C THR A 279 -13.93 -22.43 17.85
N ALA A 280 -13.83 -22.39 19.19
CA ALA A 280 -12.74 -23.00 19.95
C ALA A 280 -12.82 -24.55 19.94
N PRO A 281 -11.74 -25.26 20.34
CA PRO A 281 -11.69 -26.73 20.31
C PRO A 281 -12.80 -27.40 21.08
N ASP A 282 -13.31 -26.79 22.14
CA ASP A 282 -14.46 -27.30 22.96
C ASP A 282 -15.82 -27.02 22.32
N GLY A 283 -15.89 -26.30 21.21
CA GLY A 283 -17.10 -25.90 20.52
C GLY A 283 -17.69 -24.56 20.96
N SER A 284 -17.11 -23.90 21.94
CA SER A 284 -17.53 -22.55 22.35
C SER A 284 -17.13 -21.51 21.32
N THR A 285 -17.89 -20.41 21.25
CA THR A 285 -17.52 -19.24 20.46
C THR A 285 -16.61 -18.33 21.29
N GLN A 286 -15.44 -18.04 20.77
CA GLN A 286 -14.47 -17.11 21.37
C GLN A 286 -14.40 -15.82 20.56
N THR A 287 -14.03 -14.72 21.24
CA THR A 287 -13.83 -13.41 20.61
C THR A 287 -12.35 -13.03 20.71
N ASP A 288 -11.80 -12.63 19.58
CA ASP A 288 -10.46 -12.06 19.48
C ASP A 288 -10.45 -11.02 18.35
N VAL A 289 -10.25 -9.74 18.72
CA VAL A 289 -10.22 -8.63 17.77
C VAL A 289 -8.80 -8.42 17.32
N PHE A 290 -8.58 -8.48 16.01
CA PHE A 290 -7.27 -8.28 15.40
C PHE A 290 -6.72 -6.87 15.66
N ASP A 291 -5.45 -6.76 16.02
CA ASP A 291 -4.74 -5.47 16.14
C ASP A 291 -3.59 -5.41 15.14
N PRO A 292 -3.78 -4.73 13.98
CA PRO A 292 -2.75 -4.61 12.95
C PRO A 292 -1.45 -3.99 13.45
N LEU A 293 -1.55 -2.94 14.28
CA LEU A 293 -0.38 -2.24 14.81
C LEU A 293 0.42 -3.12 15.76
N ALA A 294 -0.23 -3.92 16.59
CA ALA A 294 0.43 -4.85 17.50
C ALA A 294 1.25 -5.91 16.74
N VAL A 295 0.72 -6.43 15.63
CA VAL A 295 1.43 -7.40 14.78
C VAL A 295 2.69 -6.76 14.18
N VAL A 296 2.59 -5.55 13.62
CA VAL A 296 3.74 -4.84 13.07
C VAL A 296 4.79 -4.57 14.14
N ARG A 297 4.39 -4.10 15.33
CA ARG A 297 5.33 -3.77 16.43
C ARG A 297 6.13 -4.97 16.93
N LYS A 298 5.56 -6.17 16.91
CA LYS A 298 6.27 -7.40 17.31
C LYS A 298 7.46 -7.70 16.38
N GLN A 299 7.36 -7.38 15.08
CA GLN A 299 8.33 -7.75 14.06
C GLN A 299 8.51 -6.62 13.01
N THR A 300 8.65 -5.38 13.46
CA THR A 300 8.56 -4.18 12.60
C THR A 300 9.44 -4.25 11.34
N LYS A 301 10.63 -4.86 11.41
CA LYS A 301 11.54 -5.00 10.26
C LYS A 301 11.12 -6.08 9.25
N ARG A 302 10.08 -6.86 9.55
CA ARG A 302 9.47 -7.80 8.59
C ARG A 302 8.55 -7.09 7.58
N PHE A 303 8.21 -5.80 7.81
CA PHE A 303 7.27 -4.99 7.03
C PHE A 303 7.99 -3.81 6.35
N PRO A 304 8.80 -4.04 5.30
CA PRO A 304 9.46 -2.95 4.57
C PRO A 304 8.50 -2.09 3.76
N LEU A 305 7.36 -2.64 3.35
CA LEU A 305 6.33 -2.01 2.55
C LEU A 305 4.99 -2.02 3.29
N PHE A 306 4.15 -1.06 2.97
CA PHE A 306 2.75 -1.00 3.40
C PHE A 306 1.89 -0.48 2.25
N HIS A 307 0.73 -1.08 2.03
CA HIS A 307 -0.32 -0.42 1.28
C HIS A 307 -1.12 0.48 2.21
N ALA A 308 -1.15 1.76 1.86
CA ALA A 308 -1.90 2.78 2.56
C ALA A 308 -3.18 3.07 1.76
N LYS A 309 -4.18 2.20 1.96
CA LYS A 309 -5.57 2.38 1.48
C LYS A 309 -6.39 2.96 2.61
N ASP A 310 -7.34 3.84 2.33
CA ASP A 310 -8.19 4.45 3.35
C ASP A 310 -9.67 4.14 3.11
N GLY A 311 -10.47 4.28 4.14
CA GLY A 311 -11.90 4.01 4.06
C GLY A 311 -12.67 4.57 5.24
N ASN A 312 -13.92 4.93 4.96
CA ASN A 312 -14.89 5.32 5.98
C ASN A 312 -15.58 4.08 6.55
N SER A 313 -15.67 3.99 7.87
CA SER A 313 -16.39 2.91 8.55
C SER A 313 -17.84 2.87 8.09
N ASN A 314 -18.25 1.71 7.56
CA ASN A 314 -19.61 1.44 7.14
C ASN A 314 -20.02 0.02 7.56
N PRO A 315 -20.59 -0.17 8.77
CA PRO A 315 -21.00 -1.49 9.23
C PRO A 315 -22.07 -2.17 8.36
N ALA A 316 -22.70 -1.44 7.43
CA ALA A 316 -23.68 -2.00 6.50
C ALA A 316 -23.00 -2.60 5.25
N SER A 317 -21.76 -2.26 4.95
CA SER A 317 -20.99 -2.89 3.88
C SER A 317 -20.45 -4.26 4.33
N ALA A 318 -20.20 -5.15 3.36
CA ALA A 318 -19.65 -6.48 3.64
C ALA A 318 -18.27 -6.42 4.31
N ASP A 319 -17.48 -5.40 3.99
CA ASP A 319 -16.13 -5.20 4.48
C ASP A 319 -16.05 -4.31 5.72
N GLY A 320 -17.18 -3.72 6.14
CA GLY A 320 -17.23 -2.80 7.27
C GLY A 320 -16.70 -1.40 6.98
N TYR A 321 -16.25 -1.16 5.74
CA TYR A 321 -15.66 0.08 5.26
C TYR A 321 -16.06 0.34 3.81
N ASP A 322 -16.15 1.63 3.44
CA ASP A 322 -16.24 2.09 2.06
C ASP A 322 -14.90 2.77 1.70
N MET A 323 -14.21 2.26 0.67
CA MET A 323 -12.89 2.75 0.26
C MET A 323 -12.96 4.14 -0.34
N VAL A 324 -12.10 5.04 0.15
CA VAL A 324 -12.00 6.46 -0.24
C VAL A 324 -10.54 6.86 -0.47
N PRO A 325 -10.26 8.03 -1.09
CA PRO A 325 -8.91 8.58 -1.18
C PRO A 325 -8.23 8.67 0.19
N PHE A 326 -6.91 8.46 0.23
CA PHE A 326 -6.14 8.50 1.46
C PHE A 326 -6.26 9.86 2.16
N GLY A 327 -6.61 9.83 3.43
CA GLY A 327 -6.83 11.00 4.28
C GLY A 327 -8.26 11.52 4.29
N GLU A 328 -9.19 10.88 3.56
CA GLU A 328 -10.62 11.12 3.61
C GLU A 328 -11.37 10.08 4.44
N GLY A 329 -10.69 8.97 4.79
CA GLY A 329 -11.21 7.92 5.65
C GLY A 329 -11.03 8.18 7.14
N ASP A 330 -11.48 7.24 7.95
CA ASP A 330 -11.41 7.29 9.41
C ASP A 330 -10.38 6.32 10.01
N ILE A 331 -9.55 5.67 9.18
CA ILE A 331 -8.41 4.87 9.63
C ILE A 331 -7.33 5.81 10.18
N ASP A 332 -6.95 5.66 11.47
CA ASP A 332 -5.98 6.54 12.13
C ASP A 332 -4.54 6.25 11.68
N TYR A 333 -4.22 6.64 10.45
CA TYR A 333 -2.88 6.53 9.88
C TYR A 333 -1.84 7.34 10.63
N GLN A 334 -2.22 8.47 11.25
CA GLN A 334 -1.29 9.24 12.07
C GLN A 334 -0.83 8.43 13.28
N HIS A 335 -1.77 7.79 13.98
CA HIS A 335 -1.44 6.90 15.11
C HIS A 335 -0.63 5.69 14.63
N PHE A 336 -1.03 5.05 13.54
CA PHE A 336 -0.36 3.86 13.00
C PHE A 336 1.11 4.15 12.67
N PHE A 337 1.39 5.16 11.83
CA PHE A 337 2.75 5.50 11.40
C PHE A 337 3.61 6.08 12.52
N ALA A 338 3.02 6.79 13.49
CA ALA A 338 3.75 7.26 14.66
C ALA A 338 4.22 6.13 15.57
N ASN A 339 3.52 4.99 15.60
CA ASN A 339 3.72 3.93 16.60
C ASN A 339 4.22 2.59 16.03
N MET A 340 4.35 2.41 14.71
CA MET A 340 4.78 1.14 14.11
C MET A 340 6.26 0.77 14.36
N GLY A 341 7.06 1.70 14.86
CA GLY A 341 8.50 1.49 15.14
C GLY A 341 9.38 1.67 13.90
N ALA A 342 10.70 1.43 14.05
CA ALA A 342 11.71 1.46 12.98
C ALA A 342 11.56 2.66 12.01
N ARG A 343 11.42 3.87 12.58
CA ARG A 343 11.18 5.10 11.83
C ARG A 343 12.13 5.27 10.64
N GLY A 344 11.60 5.59 9.47
CA GLY A 344 12.36 5.76 8.23
C GLY A 344 12.71 4.47 7.50
N TYR A 345 12.41 3.29 8.07
CA TYR A 345 12.64 2.01 7.42
C TYR A 345 11.53 1.69 6.38
N HIS A 346 10.30 1.97 6.71
CA HIS A 346 9.13 1.58 5.95
C HIS A 346 8.90 2.46 4.72
N ASN A 347 8.25 1.89 3.70
CA ASN A 347 7.86 2.56 2.47
C ASN A 347 6.34 2.39 2.28
N PRO A 348 5.52 3.37 2.68
CA PRO A 348 4.09 3.35 2.42
C PRO A 348 3.82 3.66 0.96
N MET A 349 3.04 2.80 0.30
CA MET A 349 2.54 2.95 -1.06
C MET A 349 1.05 3.26 -0.99
N TYR A 350 0.63 4.41 -1.50
CA TYR A 350 -0.78 4.67 -1.67
C TYR A 350 -1.39 3.68 -2.64
N GLU A 351 -2.53 3.10 -2.27
CA GLU A 351 -3.36 2.29 -3.14
C GLU A 351 -4.84 2.58 -2.92
N GLN A 352 -5.61 2.49 -4.03
CA GLN A 352 -7.06 2.54 -3.99
C GLN A 352 -7.63 1.69 -5.14
N ASP A 353 -8.30 0.58 -4.80
CA ASP A 353 -8.77 -0.39 -5.80
C ASP A 353 -9.88 0.16 -6.69
N ASN A 354 -10.72 1.05 -6.15
CA ASN A 354 -11.81 1.72 -6.85
C ASN A 354 -11.44 3.11 -7.40
N ALA A 355 -10.13 3.44 -7.49
CA ALA A 355 -9.68 4.74 -8.01
C ALA A 355 -9.97 4.95 -9.50
N PRO A 356 -9.88 3.93 -10.39
CA PRO A 356 -10.20 4.13 -11.80
C PRO A 356 -11.57 4.74 -12.01
N GLY A 357 -11.60 5.79 -12.83
CA GLY A 357 -12.85 6.43 -13.23
C GLY A 357 -13.53 5.72 -14.38
N ASP A 358 -14.71 6.19 -14.72
CA ASP A 358 -15.46 5.77 -15.89
C ASP A 358 -15.20 6.71 -17.10
N ALA A 359 -15.94 6.51 -18.18
CA ALA A 359 -15.81 7.34 -19.40
C ALA A 359 -16.19 8.82 -19.18
N ALA A 360 -16.94 9.13 -18.12
CA ALA A 360 -17.32 10.50 -17.77
C ALA A 360 -16.25 11.18 -16.88
N HIS A 361 -15.42 10.40 -16.21
CA HIS A 361 -14.39 10.86 -15.27
C HIS A 361 -13.06 10.13 -15.51
N PRO A 362 -12.48 10.19 -16.72
CA PRO A 362 -11.27 9.43 -17.07
C PRO A 362 -10.02 9.91 -16.31
N GLU A 363 -10.05 11.08 -15.68
CA GLU A 363 -8.98 11.68 -14.86
C GLU A 363 -8.97 11.19 -13.42
N GLN A 364 -10.04 10.56 -12.93
CA GLN A 364 -10.33 10.33 -11.50
C GLN A 364 -9.19 9.68 -10.73
N SER A 365 -8.55 8.64 -11.27
CA SER A 365 -7.46 7.95 -10.56
C SER A 365 -6.24 8.83 -10.32
N LEU A 366 -5.93 9.73 -11.27
CA LEU A 366 -4.84 10.71 -11.11
C LEU A 366 -5.24 11.86 -10.17
N GLU A 367 -6.51 12.27 -10.13
CA GLU A 367 -7.01 13.24 -9.14
C GLU A 367 -6.88 12.67 -7.73
N PHE A 368 -7.36 11.44 -7.51
CA PHE A 368 -7.23 10.75 -6.22
C PHE A 368 -5.76 10.52 -5.81
N ALA A 369 -4.87 10.27 -6.77
CA ALA A 369 -3.45 10.18 -6.49
C ALA A 369 -2.87 11.52 -5.98
N ALA A 370 -3.27 12.66 -6.57
CA ALA A 370 -2.81 13.98 -6.13
C ALA A 370 -3.35 14.35 -4.73
N GLU A 371 -4.63 14.07 -4.45
CA GLU A 371 -5.27 14.31 -3.15
C GLU A 371 -4.63 13.47 -2.05
N SER A 372 -4.41 12.18 -2.34
CA SER A 372 -3.79 11.23 -1.41
C SER A 372 -2.32 11.58 -1.12
N TYR A 373 -1.56 12.04 -2.12
CA TYR A 373 -0.21 12.56 -1.90
C TYR A 373 -0.21 13.73 -0.91
N ALA A 374 -1.11 14.70 -1.13
CA ALA A 374 -1.22 15.87 -0.26
C ALA A 374 -1.64 15.49 1.17
N ALA A 375 -2.52 14.50 1.34
CA ALA A 375 -2.91 13.98 2.64
C ALA A 375 -1.76 13.28 3.35
N MET A 376 -1.00 12.42 2.64
CA MET A 376 0.19 11.75 3.19
C MET A 376 1.27 12.76 3.61
N ALA A 377 1.41 13.86 2.87
CA ALA A 377 2.36 14.93 3.18
C ALA A 377 2.02 15.71 4.46
N ARG A 378 0.77 15.68 4.91
CA ARG A 378 0.30 16.36 6.13
C ARG A 378 0.45 15.55 7.41
N LEU A 379 0.75 14.26 7.36
CA LEU A 379 0.89 13.41 8.54
C LEU A 379 2.04 13.85 9.44
N ARG A 380 1.75 14.08 10.72
CA ARG A 380 2.70 14.56 11.75
C ARG A 380 2.63 13.71 13.02
N GLY A 381 3.79 13.47 13.68
CA GLY A 381 3.86 12.69 14.92
C GLY A 381 4.98 13.09 15.87
#